data_a4f55bbbbb972af123887bf25034a1c7
#
_entry.id   a4f55bbbbb972af123887bf25034a1c7
#
_cell.length_a   1.000
_cell.length_b   1.000
_cell.length_c   1.000
_cell.angle_alpha   90.00
_cell.angle_beta   90.00
_cell.angle_gamma   90.00
#
_symmetry.space_group_name_H-M   'P 1'
#
loop_
_entity.id
_entity.type
_entity.pdbx_description
1 polymer ?
#
loop_
_entity_poly.entity_id
_entity_poly.type
_entity_poly.pdbx_seq_one_letter_code
_entity_poly.pdbx_strand_id
1 'polypeptide(L)'
;MNAITWIDDSWIEGNPPILGPMTQSTWLGSLVFDGARRINGKFPDLDLHCDRLIKSSESMGLNPPKSAKDILSICIEGCSKFDVKEDLYIKPLIWAEDGIGII
;
A
#
# COMPACT_ATOMS: atom_id res chain seq x y z
N MET A 1 18.07 6.24 -5.43
CA MET A 1 16.82 5.47 -5.39
C MET A 1 15.69 6.39 -5.00
N ASN A 2 14.75 6.65 -5.90
CA ASN A 2 13.66 7.59 -5.63
C ASN A 2 12.42 6.93 -5.04
N ALA A 3 12.19 5.68 -5.33
CA ALA A 3 11.02 4.95 -4.85
C ALA A 3 11.29 3.46 -4.84
N ILE A 4 10.58 2.75 -3.99
CA ILE A 4 10.53 1.29 -4.01
C ILE A 4 9.07 0.87 -3.85
N THR A 5 8.72 -0.25 -4.43
CA THR A 5 7.37 -0.79 -4.41
C THR A 5 7.41 -2.22 -3.84
N TRP A 6 6.55 -2.50 -2.87
CA TRP A 6 6.39 -3.84 -2.35
C TRP A 6 5.22 -4.51 -3.05
N ILE A 7 5.49 -5.63 -3.68
CA ILE A 7 4.46 -6.41 -4.35
C ILE A 7 4.91 -7.87 -4.39
N ASP A 8 3.99 -8.79 -4.23
CA ASP A 8 4.25 -10.23 -4.23
C ASP A 8 5.39 -10.61 -3.26
N ASP A 9 5.31 -10.07 -2.05
CA ASP A 9 6.24 -10.33 -0.95
C ASP A 9 7.69 -9.92 -1.23
N SER A 10 7.90 -8.98 -2.13
CA SER A 10 9.26 -8.48 -2.41
C SER A 10 9.27 -6.99 -2.72
N TRP A 11 10.44 -6.38 -2.56
CA TRP A 11 10.65 -4.98 -2.87
C TRP A 11 11.27 -4.86 -4.26
N ILE A 12 10.70 -3.96 -5.08
CA ILE A 12 11.18 -3.68 -6.43
C ILE A 12 11.50 -2.20 -6.49
N GLU A 13 12.66 -1.84 -7.00
CA GLU A 13 13.02 -0.43 -7.14
C GLU A 13 12.20 0.21 -8.26
N GLY A 14 11.72 1.40 -8.01
CA GLY A 14 11.02 2.19 -9.01
C GLY A 14 9.50 1.98 -9.03
N ASN A 15 8.92 2.17 -10.21
CA ASN A 15 7.48 2.14 -10.42
C ASN A 15 7.11 1.00 -11.38
N PRO A 16 7.04 -0.23 -10.91
CA PRO A 16 6.71 -1.36 -11.77
C PRO A 16 5.25 -1.32 -12.23
N PRO A 17 4.95 -1.85 -13.44
CA PRO A 17 3.59 -1.92 -13.92
C PRO A 17 2.86 -3.08 -13.25
N ILE A 18 1.98 -2.79 -12.30
CA ILE A 18 1.26 -3.81 -11.55
C ILE A 18 -0.23 -3.89 -11.82
N LEU A 19 -0.84 -2.85 -12.32
CA LEU A 19 -2.25 -2.88 -12.69
C LEU A 19 -2.37 -2.89 -14.20
N GLY A 20 -2.99 -3.92 -14.74
CA GLY A 20 -3.21 -4.01 -16.18
C GLY A 20 -4.59 -3.52 -16.57
N PRO A 21 -4.87 -3.39 -17.87
CA PRO A 21 -6.17 -2.93 -18.32
C PRO A 21 -7.29 -3.93 -18.01
N MET A 22 -6.95 -5.19 -17.74
CA MET A 22 -7.94 -6.21 -17.38
C MET A 22 -8.08 -6.42 -15.87
N THR A 23 -7.29 -5.72 -15.06
CA THR A 23 -7.40 -5.81 -13.62
C THR A 23 -8.71 -5.16 -13.17
N GLN A 24 -9.47 -5.80 -12.28
CA GLN A 24 -10.77 -5.29 -11.90
C GLN A 24 -10.72 -3.84 -11.42
N SER A 25 -9.74 -3.47 -10.63
CA SER A 25 -9.64 -2.11 -10.11
C SER A 25 -9.48 -1.05 -11.20
N THR A 26 -8.92 -1.42 -12.33
CA THR A 26 -8.78 -0.52 -13.47
C THR A 26 -10.14 -0.27 -14.12
N TRP A 27 -11.05 -1.23 -14.05
CA TRP A 27 -12.39 -1.09 -14.61
C TRP A 27 -13.36 -0.41 -13.66
N LEU A 28 -13.34 -0.78 -12.41
CA LEU A 28 -14.37 -0.40 -11.46
C LEU A 28 -13.89 0.55 -10.36
N GLY A 29 -12.63 0.92 -10.36
CA GLY A 29 -12.09 1.77 -9.31
C GLY A 29 -12.04 1.08 -7.96
N SER A 30 -12.00 -0.26 -7.93
CA SER A 30 -12.05 -1.02 -6.70
C SER A 30 -10.66 -1.09 -6.06
N LEU A 31 -10.18 0.03 -5.58
CA LEU A 31 -8.93 0.11 -4.85
C LEU A 31 -9.03 1.18 -3.78
N VAL A 32 -8.28 1.01 -2.73
CA VAL A 32 -8.17 1.98 -1.64
C VAL A 32 -6.71 2.18 -1.29
N PHE A 33 -6.38 3.34 -0.78
CA PHE A 33 -5.04 3.61 -0.28
C PHE A 33 -5.12 4.55 0.92
N ASP A 34 -4.01 4.65 1.63
CA ASP A 34 -3.85 5.66 2.66
C ASP A 34 -2.48 6.32 2.46
N GLY A 35 -2.36 7.57 2.87
CA GLY A 35 -1.12 8.32 2.69
C GLY A 35 -0.50 8.64 4.04
N ALA A 36 0.71 8.18 4.27
CA ALA A 36 1.45 8.44 5.49
C ALA A 36 2.83 8.99 5.16
N ARG A 37 3.61 9.32 6.18
CA ARG A 37 4.92 9.91 5.96
C ARG A 37 5.92 9.43 7.01
N ARG A 38 7.20 9.47 6.64
CA ARG A 38 8.29 9.50 7.60
C ARG A 38 8.87 10.90 7.56
N ILE A 39 8.92 11.57 8.72
CA ILE A 39 9.43 12.93 8.84
C ILE A 39 10.41 12.96 10.00
N ASN A 40 11.63 13.41 9.76
CA ASN A 40 12.68 13.45 10.77
C ASN A 40 12.88 12.10 11.46
N GLY A 41 12.84 11.02 10.70
CA GLY A 41 12.99 9.67 11.22
C GLY A 41 11.80 9.12 11.99
N LYS A 42 10.70 9.87 12.07
CA LYS A 42 9.51 9.46 12.80
C LYS A 42 8.37 9.13 11.85
N PHE A 43 7.43 8.31 12.32
CA PHE A 43 6.29 7.88 11.54
C PHE A 43 4.99 8.39 12.19
N PRO A 44 4.57 9.64 11.91
CA PRO A 44 3.37 10.17 12.55
C PRO A 44 2.14 9.34 12.20
N ASP A 45 1.53 8.75 13.23
CA ASP A 45 0.29 7.98 13.10
C ASP A 45 0.29 6.87 12.04
N LEU A 46 1.44 6.30 11.73
CA LEU A 46 1.51 5.24 10.71
C LEU A 46 0.61 4.06 11.05
N ASP A 47 0.52 3.68 12.32
CA ASP A 47 -0.36 2.63 12.78
C ASP A 47 -1.84 2.96 12.51
N LEU A 48 -2.24 4.21 12.72
CA LEU A 48 -3.60 4.65 12.46
C LEU A 48 -3.89 4.70 10.95
N HIS A 49 -2.91 5.05 10.14
CA HIS A 49 -3.06 5.01 8.69
C HIS A 49 -3.26 3.58 8.19
N CYS A 50 -2.53 2.62 8.74
CA CYS A 50 -2.71 1.22 8.38
C CYS A 50 -4.06 0.68 8.84
N ASP A 51 -4.52 1.05 10.03
CA ASP A 51 -5.84 0.68 10.52
C ASP A 51 -6.94 1.24 9.63
N ARG A 52 -6.80 2.49 9.21
CA ARG A 52 -7.78 3.14 8.34
C ARG A 52 -7.79 2.51 6.94
N LEU A 53 -6.64 2.10 6.43
CA LEU A 53 -6.58 1.38 5.16
C LEU A 53 -7.41 0.10 5.22
N ILE A 54 -7.27 -0.67 6.29
CA ILE A 54 -8.05 -1.90 6.46
C ILE A 54 -9.55 -1.59 6.51
N LYS A 55 -9.95 -0.58 7.26
CA LYS A 55 -11.35 -0.18 7.34
C LYS A 55 -11.88 0.26 5.97
N SER A 56 -11.09 1.02 5.22
CA SER A 56 -11.47 1.45 3.88
C SER A 56 -11.63 0.26 2.94
N SER A 57 -10.75 -0.74 3.02
CA SER A 57 -10.85 -1.92 2.18
C SER A 57 -12.10 -2.73 2.51
N GLU A 58 -12.41 -2.88 3.78
CA GLU A 58 -13.63 -3.59 4.20
C GLU A 58 -14.89 -2.86 3.76
N SER A 59 -14.90 -1.53 3.87
CA SER A 59 -16.03 -0.72 3.41
C SER A 59 -16.26 -0.84 1.91
N MET A 60 -15.22 -1.09 1.14
CA MET A 60 -15.34 -1.29 -0.30
C MET A 60 -15.61 -2.75 -0.67
N GLY A 61 -15.69 -3.63 0.30
CA GLY A 61 -15.92 -5.05 0.06
C GLY A 61 -14.67 -5.83 -0.37
N LEU A 62 -13.49 -5.25 -0.14
CA LEU A 62 -12.25 -5.95 -0.45
C LEU A 62 -11.83 -6.80 0.74
N ASN A 63 -11.13 -7.88 0.45
CA ASN A 63 -10.59 -8.77 1.46
C ASN A 63 -9.10 -8.47 1.61
N PRO A 64 -8.69 -7.72 2.62
CA PRO A 64 -7.27 -7.40 2.76
C PRO A 64 -6.46 -8.68 3.03
N PRO A 65 -5.39 -8.91 2.25
CA PRO A 65 -4.60 -10.13 2.40
C PRO A 65 -3.68 -10.11 3.62
N LYS A 66 -3.50 -8.96 4.22
CA LYS A 66 -2.61 -8.76 5.37
C LYS A 66 -3.33 -7.93 6.42
N SER A 67 -2.95 -8.11 7.68
CA SER A 67 -3.48 -7.30 8.76
C SER A 67 -2.85 -5.91 8.76
N ALA A 68 -3.46 -4.96 9.47
CA ALA A 68 -2.88 -3.62 9.64
C ALA A 68 -1.49 -3.71 10.26
N LYS A 69 -1.28 -4.62 11.20
CA LYS A 69 0.02 -4.81 11.85
C LYS A 69 1.08 -5.30 10.88
N ASP A 70 0.72 -6.21 9.98
CA ASP A 70 1.64 -6.71 8.97
C ASP A 70 2.00 -5.60 7.98
N ILE A 71 1.01 -4.80 7.57
CA ILE A 71 1.24 -3.67 6.66
C ILE A 71 2.16 -2.65 7.31
N LEU A 72 1.96 -2.36 8.59
CA LEU A 72 2.82 -1.46 9.34
C LEU A 72 4.28 -1.94 9.32
N SER A 73 4.50 -3.23 9.57
CA SER A 73 5.83 -3.82 9.55
C SER A 73 6.49 -3.73 8.17
N ILE A 74 5.72 -3.97 7.11
CA ILE A 74 6.21 -3.86 5.74
C ILE A 74 6.61 -2.41 5.43
N CYS A 75 5.79 -1.45 5.82
CA CYS A 75 6.09 -0.04 5.60
C CYS A 75 7.39 0.37 6.29
N ILE A 76 7.58 -0.04 7.54
CA ILE A 76 8.79 0.29 8.30
C ILE A 76 10.01 -0.39 7.66
N GLU A 77 9.88 -1.64 7.23
CA GLU A 77 10.96 -2.34 6.54
C GLU A 77 11.38 -1.60 5.27
N GLY A 78 10.42 -1.19 4.46
CA GLY A 78 10.71 -0.44 3.23
C GLY A 78 11.41 0.88 3.51
N CYS A 79 10.96 1.61 4.53
CA CYS A 79 11.59 2.86 4.89
C CYS A 79 13.04 2.68 5.39
N SER A 80 13.36 1.52 5.95
CA SER A 80 14.71 1.25 6.42
C SER A 80 15.74 1.15 5.28
N LYS A 81 15.28 1.01 4.04
CA LYS A 81 16.14 0.93 2.87
C LYS A 81 16.61 2.28 2.38
N PHE A 82 16.06 3.37 2.93
CA PHE A 82 16.45 4.73 2.59
C PHE A 82 17.28 5.34 3.73
N ASP A 83 18.03 6.40 3.42
CA ASP A 83 18.78 7.12 4.44
C ASP A 83 17.81 7.63 5.51
N VAL A 84 18.19 7.48 6.76
CA VAL A 84 17.34 7.87 7.89
C VAL A 84 16.98 9.35 7.85
N LYS A 85 17.76 10.18 7.17
CA LYS A 85 17.50 11.61 7.09
C LYS A 85 16.52 11.96 5.98
N GLU A 86 16.17 11.03 5.10
CA GLU A 86 15.23 11.33 4.04
C GLU A 86 13.81 11.30 4.56
N ASP A 87 13.03 12.32 4.22
CA ASP A 87 11.60 12.29 4.47
C ASP A 87 10.96 11.48 3.35
N LEU A 88 9.99 10.64 3.68
CA LEU A 88 9.39 9.71 2.73
C LEU A 88 7.87 9.83 2.74
N TYR A 89 7.27 9.64 1.58
CA TYR A 89 5.83 9.43 1.46
C TYR A 89 5.59 7.91 1.43
N ILE A 90 4.64 7.45 2.21
CA ILE A 90 4.32 6.04 2.34
C ILE A 90 2.88 5.83 1.88
N LYS A 91 2.68 4.98 0.90
CA LYS A 91 1.36 4.75 0.33
C LYS A 91 1.02 3.26 0.30
N PRO A 92 0.42 2.72 1.34
CA PRO A 92 -0.12 1.37 1.28
C PRO A 92 -1.41 1.37 0.45
N LEU A 93 -1.54 0.37 -0.43
CA LEU A 93 -2.60 0.29 -1.40
C LEU A 93 -3.16 -1.13 -1.44
N ILE A 94 -4.48 -1.26 -1.46
CA ILE A 94 -5.17 -2.56 -1.61
C ILE A 94 -6.13 -2.45 -2.79
N TRP A 95 -6.10 -3.42 -3.69
CA TRP A 95 -6.97 -3.41 -4.86
C TRP A 95 -7.53 -4.79 -5.16
N ALA A 96 -8.65 -4.81 -5.89
CA ALA A 96 -9.21 -6.04 -6.39
C ALA A 96 -8.52 -6.43 -7.70
N GLU A 97 -7.97 -7.64 -7.73
CA GLU A 97 -7.27 -8.14 -8.90
C GLU A 97 -8.24 -8.77 -9.88
N ASP A 98 -9.05 -9.68 -9.41
CA ASP A 98 -9.99 -10.39 -10.27
C ASP A 98 -11.40 -9.88 -10.16
N GLY A 99 -12.09 -9.90 -11.26
CA GLY A 99 -13.41 -9.44 -11.28
C GLY A 99 -14.39 -10.52 -11.17
N ILE A 100 -15.19 -10.48 -10.18
CA ILE A 100 -16.18 -11.41 -10.08
C ILE A 100 -17.41 -10.77 -10.23
N GLY A 101 -18.23 -10.73 -10.24
CA GLY A 101 -19.42 -10.06 -10.29
C GLY A 101 -19.54 -9.11 -11.38
N ILE A 102 -18.67 -9.15 -12.26
CA ILE A 102 -18.69 -8.23 -13.22
C ILE A 102 -19.47 -8.59 -14.29
N ILE A 103 -20.04 -9.42 -14.42
CA ILE A 103 -20.75 -9.77 -15.53
C ILE A 103 -21.87 -8.98 -15.91
#